data_4b49fca57504eecc0c8d4bd048862eae
#
_entry.id   4b49fca57504eecc0c8d4bd048862eae
#
_cell.length_a   1.000
_cell.length_b   1.000
_cell.length_c   1.000
_cell.angle_alpha   90.00
_cell.angle_beta   90.00
_cell.angle_gamma   90.00
#
_symmetry.space_group_name_H-M   'P 1'
#
loop_
_entity.id
_entity.type
_entity.pdbx_description
1 polymer ?
#
loop_
_entity_poly.entity_id
_entity_poly.type
_entity_poly.pdbx_seq_one_letter_code
_entity_poly.pdbx_strand_id
1 'polypeptide(L)'
;MKNIFIAICLFCLTAISFAQNKDAGTDREAIKQFMNNRDTMPNLIESKNIDAVKKALKRYNSAIESLDVTGTERFFTADSKICESGNNEGSYAHYQEHHLAPELKEFKSFSFSDYQVDVLIDGNYAFTTESYNYSIVIAKDNSEVKRKGLTTSVLKKVKGQWLIMISHNSSRKPV
;
A
#
# COMPACT_ATOMS: atom_id res chain seq x y z
N MET A 1 -68.30 -22.39 -11.75
CA MET A 1 -68.18 -22.38 -13.21
C MET A 1 -67.15 -21.32 -13.56
N LYS A 2 -65.92 -21.70 -13.72
CA LYS A 2 -64.83 -20.80 -14.10
C LYS A 2 -64.15 -21.37 -15.33
N ASN A 3 -64.27 -20.66 -16.45
CA ASN A 3 -63.67 -21.02 -17.71
C ASN A 3 -62.18 -20.70 -17.69
N ILE A 4 -61.35 -21.73 -17.93
CA ILE A 4 -59.95 -21.60 -18.12
C ILE A 4 -59.70 -21.45 -19.63
N PHE A 5 -59.21 -20.27 -20.05
CA PHE A 5 -58.70 -20.05 -21.40
C PHE A 5 -57.24 -20.51 -21.50
N ILE A 6 -57.00 -21.55 -22.27
CA ILE A 6 -55.67 -22.00 -22.64
C ILE A 6 -55.28 -21.24 -23.92
N ALA A 7 -54.31 -20.34 -23.79
CA ALA A 7 -53.67 -19.68 -24.93
C ALA A 7 -52.54 -20.56 -25.47
N ILE A 8 -52.75 -21.10 -26.68
CA ILE A 8 -51.73 -21.83 -27.43
C ILE A 8 -50.83 -20.82 -28.12
N CYS A 9 -49.59 -20.65 -27.62
CA CYS A 9 -48.55 -19.90 -28.32
C CYS A 9 -47.95 -20.73 -29.45
N LEU A 10 -48.26 -20.31 -30.69
CA LEU A 10 -47.71 -20.89 -31.91
C LEU A 10 -46.23 -20.43 -32.02
N PHE A 11 -45.30 -21.35 -31.85
CA PHE A 11 -43.88 -21.11 -32.08
C PHE A 11 -43.61 -21.09 -33.59
N CYS A 12 -43.39 -19.90 -34.14
CA CYS A 12 -42.85 -19.73 -35.48
C CYS A 12 -41.36 -20.12 -35.47
N LEU A 13 -41.03 -21.26 -36.01
CA LEU A 13 -39.66 -21.66 -36.34
C LEU A 13 -39.20 -20.87 -37.55
N THR A 14 -38.50 -19.77 -37.33
CA THR A 14 -37.69 -19.15 -38.37
C THR A 14 -36.30 -19.83 -38.37
N ALA A 15 -36.05 -20.57 -39.44
CA ALA A 15 -34.72 -21.11 -39.73
C ALA A 15 -33.75 -19.95 -39.96
N ILE A 16 -32.89 -19.66 -38.99
CA ILE A 16 -31.77 -18.75 -39.17
C ILE A 16 -30.68 -19.54 -39.90
N SER A 17 -30.49 -19.24 -41.18
CA SER A 17 -29.33 -19.71 -41.94
C SER A 17 -28.09 -19.11 -41.35
N PHE A 18 -27.29 -19.92 -40.65
CA PHE A 18 -25.92 -19.53 -40.27
C PHE A 18 -25.07 -19.45 -41.53
N ALA A 19 -24.85 -18.24 -42.01
CA ALA A 19 -23.77 -17.98 -42.92
C ALA A 19 -22.45 -18.30 -42.20
N GLN A 20 -21.72 -19.29 -42.71
CA GLN A 20 -20.35 -19.60 -42.26
C GLN A 20 -19.47 -18.39 -42.57
N ASN A 21 -19.22 -17.55 -41.53
CA ASN A 21 -18.29 -16.47 -41.65
C ASN A 21 -16.86 -17.03 -41.47
N LYS A 22 -15.99 -16.74 -42.43
CA LYS A 22 -14.63 -17.28 -42.55
C LYS A 22 -13.64 -16.67 -41.53
N ASP A 23 -14.10 -15.99 -40.48
CA ASP A 23 -13.28 -15.29 -39.47
C ASP A 23 -13.11 -16.02 -38.14
N ALA A 24 -13.32 -17.33 -38.11
CA ALA A 24 -13.16 -18.15 -36.88
C ALA A 24 -11.69 -18.17 -36.33
N GLY A 25 -10.73 -17.73 -37.11
CA GLY A 25 -9.33 -17.59 -36.71
C GLY A 25 -9.06 -16.38 -35.81
N THR A 26 -9.65 -15.24 -36.19
CA THR A 26 -9.46 -13.96 -35.49
C THR A 26 -10.07 -13.96 -34.10
N ASP A 27 -11.24 -14.59 -33.95
CA ASP A 27 -11.93 -14.70 -32.66
C ASP A 27 -11.16 -15.59 -31.67
N ARG A 28 -10.55 -16.69 -32.18
CA ARG A 28 -9.74 -17.59 -31.35
C ARG A 28 -8.46 -16.91 -30.83
N GLU A 29 -7.77 -16.14 -31.65
CA GLU A 29 -6.59 -15.39 -31.23
C GLU A 29 -6.95 -14.26 -30.27
N ALA A 30 -8.04 -13.55 -30.50
CA ALA A 30 -8.57 -12.54 -29.58
C ALA A 30 -8.94 -13.15 -28.21
N ILE A 31 -9.57 -14.32 -28.21
CA ILE A 31 -9.90 -15.05 -26.97
C ILE A 31 -8.63 -15.51 -26.26
N LYS A 32 -7.63 -16.06 -26.96
CA LYS A 32 -6.36 -16.45 -26.37
C LYS A 32 -5.63 -15.26 -25.78
N GLN A 33 -5.60 -14.12 -26.46
CA GLN A 33 -4.97 -12.90 -25.99
C GLN A 33 -5.70 -12.33 -24.75
N PHE A 34 -7.04 -12.42 -24.71
CA PHE A 34 -7.84 -12.06 -23.55
C PHE A 34 -7.58 -12.99 -22.36
N MET A 35 -7.47 -14.31 -22.58
CA MET A 35 -7.16 -15.28 -21.54
C MET A 35 -5.73 -15.08 -20.98
N ASN A 36 -4.74 -14.89 -21.86
CA ASN A 36 -3.37 -14.60 -21.44
C ASN A 36 -3.26 -13.28 -20.65
N ASN A 37 -4.00 -12.24 -21.05
CA ASN A 37 -4.06 -10.98 -20.31
C ASN A 37 -4.72 -11.14 -18.94
N ARG A 38 -5.65 -12.07 -18.80
CA ARG A 38 -6.36 -12.33 -17.55
C ARG A 38 -5.45 -12.90 -16.46
N ASP A 39 -4.49 -13.73 -16.84
CA ASP A 39 -3.51 -14.33 -15.92
C ASP A 39 -2.38 -13.34 -15.55
N THR A 40 -2.10 -12.35 -16.41
CA THR A 40 -1.08 -11.30 -16.16
C THR A 40 -1.63 -10.08 -15.41
N MET A 41 -2.94 -9.80 -15.51
CA MET A 41 -3.58 -8.65 -14.88
C MET A 41 -3.50 -8.65 -13.34
N PRO A 42 -3.72 -9.77 -12.62
CA PRO A 42 -3.54 -9.82 -11.17
C PRO A 42 -2.13 -9.44 -10.73
N ASN A 43 -1.11 -9.99 -11.37
CA ASN A 43 0.30 -9.71 -11.09
C ASN A 43 0.67 -8.23 -11.34
N LEU A 44 0.09 -7.62 -12.38
CA LEU A 44 0.32 -6.21 -12.68
C LEU A 44 -0.36 -5.28 -11.65
N ILE A 45 -1.55 -5.64 -11.18
CA ILE A 45 -2.27 -4.88 -10.15
C ILE A 45 -1.53 -5.00 -8.82
N GLU A 46 -1.06 -6.17 -8.48
CA GLU A 46 -0.28 -6.42 -7.28
C GLU A 46 1.03 -5.64 -7.29
N SER A 47 1.78 -5.68 -8.39
CA SER A 47 3.02 -4.90 -8.58
C SER A 47 2.77 -3.40 -8.39
N LYS A 48 1.72 -2.84 -9.01
CA LYS A 48 1.35 -1.43 -8.84
C LYS A 48 0.98 -1.08 -7.39
N ASN A 49 0.33 -1.98 -6.67
CA ASN A 49 0.02 -1.77 -5.27
C ASN A 49 1.29 -1.79 -4.41
N ILE A 50 2.20 -2.72 -4.64
CA ILE A 50 3.51 -2.79 -3.97
C ILE A 50 4.28 -1.49 -4.17
N ASP A 51 4.37 -0.99 -5.40
CA ASP A 51 5.05 0.28 -5.71
C ASP A 51 4.38 1.47 -5.02
N ALA A 52 3.04 1.49 -4.96
CA ALA A 52 2.31 2.54 -4.28
C ALA A 52 2.54 2.54 -2.75
N VAL A 53 2.63 1.34 -2.13
CA VAL A 53 3.00 1.19 -0.72
C VAL A 53 4.42 1.70 -0.47
N LYS A 54 5.40 1.23 -1.26
CA LYS A 54 6.80 1.69 -1.16
C LYS A 54 6.91 3.21 -1.30
N LYS A 55 6.14 3.80 -2.23
CA LYS A 55 6.10 5.25 -2.43
C LYS A 55 5.50 5.99 -1.22
N ALA A 56 4.47 5.43 -0.57
CA ALA A 56 3.89 6.03 0.63
C ALA A 56 4.91 6.06 1.78
N LEU A 57 5.58 4.93 2.05
CA LEU A 57 6.63 4.83 3.06
C LEU A 57 7.80 5.78 2.76
N LYS A 58 8.27 5.81 1.50
CA LYS A 58 9.36 6.72 1.11
C LYS A 58 9.03 8.19 1.34
N ARG A 59 7.79 8.62 1.09
CA ARG A 59 7.38 10.01 1.35
C ARG A 59 7.44 10.36 2.83
N TYR A 60 7.03 9.44 3.69
CA TYR A 60 7.12 9.61 5.13
C TYR A 60 8.59 9.69 5.59
N ASN A 61 9.42 8.75 5.15
CA ASN A 61 10.85 8.73 5.47
C ASN A 61 11.57 10.01 5.00
N SER A 62 11.21 10.52 3.80
CA SER A 62 11.79 11.79 3.31
C SER A 62 11.37 13.00 4.14
N ALA A 63 10.20 13.01 4.75
CA ALA A 63 9.80 14.07 5.69
C ALA A 63 10.67 14.04 6.96
N ILE A 64 10.97 12.85 7.48
CA ILE A 64 11.88 12.69 8.63
C ILE A 64 13.29 13.16 8.26
N GLU A 65 13.81 12.76 7.09
CA GLU A 65 15.14 13.23 6.63
C GLU A 65 15.23 14.74 6.44
N SER A 66 14.11 15.38 6.07
CA SER A 66 14.05 16.85 5.98
C SER A 66 13.86 17.55 7.32
N LEU A 67 13.71 16.79 8.41
CA LEU A 67 13.41 17.26 9.77
C LEU A 67 12.09 18.07 9.84
N ASP A 68 11.19 17.87 8.86
CA ASP A 68 9.90 18.54 8.77
C ASP A 68 8.78 17.51 8.61
N VAL A 69 8.05 17.30 9.68
CA VAL A 69 6.91 16.37 9.72
C VAL A 69 5.56 17.07 9.59
N THR A 70 5.55 18.34 9.21
CA THR A 70 4.33 19.11 8.99
C THR A 70 3.44 18.45 7.92
N GLY A 71 2.18 18.18 8.27
CA GLY A 71 1.20 17.58 7.36
C GLY A 71 1.47 16.12 7.02
N THR A 72 2.32 15.42 7.76
CA THR A 72 2.58 13.98 7.56
C THR A 72 1.45 13.10 8.08
N GLU A 73 0.49 13.65 8.83
CA GLU A 73 -0.74 12.97 9.27
C GLU A 73 -1.51 12.38 8.08
N ARG A 74 -1.39 12.99 6.90
CA ARG A 74 -2.00 12.48 5.65
C ARG A 74 -1.49 11.10 5.21
N PHE A 75 -0.38 10.63 5.76
CA PHE A 75 0.15 9.29 5.49
C PHE A 75 -0.40 8.23 6.43
N PHE A 76 -1.15 8.63 7.44
CA PHE A 76 -1.69 7.75 8.48
C PHE A 76 -3.21 7.73 8.49
N THR A 77 -3.79 6.64 9.00
CA THR A 77 -5.22 6.63 9.33
C THR A 77 -5.45 7.42 10.61
N ALA A 78 -6.64 8.01 10.77
CA ALA A 78 -6.96 8.82 11.96
C ALA A 78 -6.90 8.00 13.27
N ASP A 79 -7.18 6.71 13.18
CA ASP A 79 -7.14 5.72 14.26
C ASP A 79 -5.83 4.93 14.31
N SER A 80 -4.76 5.46 13.71
CA SER A 80 -3.46 4.82 13.66
C SER A 80 -2.91 4.49 15.06
N LYS A 81 -2.04 3.48 15.10
CA LYS A 81 -1.34 3.08 16.33
C LYS A 81 0.15 3.02 16.09
N ILE A 82 0.88 3.78 16.90
CA ILE A 82 2.34 3.84 16.84
C ILE A 82 2.90 3.16 18.09
N CYS A 83 3.84 2.25 17.88
CA CYS A 83 4.64 1.64 18.94
C CYS A 83 6.12 1.89 18.65
N GLU A 84 6.87 2.26 19.66
CA GLU A 84 8.31 2.49 19.54
C GLU A 84 9.06 1.88 20.72
N SER A 85 10.00 0.96 20.40
CA SER A 85 10.94 0.39 21.39
C SER A 85 10.27 -0.11 22.68
N GLY A 86 9.06 -0.72 22.55
CA GLY A 86 8.29 -1.28 23.67
C GLY A 86 7.25 -0.32 24.27
N ASN A 87 7.18 0.94 23.83
CA ASN A 87 6.16 1.89 24.25
C ASN A 87 5.01 1.95 23.27
N ASN A 88 3.80 2.24 23.76
CA ASN A 88 2.64 2.58 22.96
C ASN A 88 2.48 4.09 22.93
N GLU A 89 2.79 4.67 21.78
CA GLU A 89 2.77 6.14 21.56
C GLU A 89 1.39 6.67 21.14
N GLY A 90 0.38 5.80 21.07
CA GLY A 90 -0.99 6.18 20.71
C GLY A 90 -1.18 6.39 19.21
N SER A 91 -1.96 7.41 18.81
CA SER A 91 -2.16 7.79 17.41
C SER A 91 -0.92 8.48 16.83
N TYR A 92 -0.81 8.49 15.49
CA TYR A 92 0.28 9.23 14.86
C TYR A 92 0.27 10.73 15.19
N ALA A 93 -0.91 11.34 15.27
CA ALA A 93 -1.01 12.76 15.64
C ALA A 93 -0.44 13.02 17.04
N HIS A 94 -0.74 12.15 18.00
CA HIS A 94 -0.18 12.24 19.35
C HIS A 94 1.33 12.02 19.35
N TYR A 95 1.81 10.97 18.65
CA TYR A 95 3.23 10.66 18.53
C TYR A 95 4.00 11.81 17.86
N GLN A 96 3.47 12.37 16.78
CA GLN A 96 4.08 13.49 16.08
C GLN A 96 4.23 14.71 16.99
N GLU A 97 3.17 15.09 17.72
CA GLU A 97 3.15 16.29 18.56
C GLU A 97 4.05 16.16 19.78
N HIS A 98 4.00 15.02 20.45
CA HIS A 98 4.62 14.85 21.77
C HIS A 98 5.96 14.13 21.76
N HIS A 99 6.33 13.47 20.68
CA HIS A 99 7.57 12.69 20.56
C HIS A 99 8.38 13.13 19.34
N LEU A 100 7.91 12.86 18.13
CA LEU A 100 8.71 13.00 16.91
C LEU A 100 9.10 14.45 16.60
N ALA A 101 8.14 15.38 16.59
CA ALA A 101 8.44 16.77 16.24
C ALA A 101 9.33 17.48 17.28
N PRO A 102 9.21 17.25 18.60
CA PRO A 102 10.20 17.71 19.57
C PRO A 102 11.61 17.15 19.33
N GLU A 103 11.73 15.83 19.07
CA GLU A 103 13.03 15.21 18.83
C GLU A 103 13.72 15.75 17.58
N LEU A 104 12.99 15.91 16.48
CA LEU A 104 13.56 16.41 15.22
C LEU A 104 14.15 17.82 15.36
N LYS A 105 13.68 18.64 16.30
CA LYS A 105 14.24 19.96 16.59
C LYS A 105 15.64 19.90 17.25
N GLU A 106 15.94 18.78 17.89
CA GLU A 106 17.26 18.57 18.50
C GLU A 106 18.29 18.07 17.48
N PHE A 107 17.86 17.75 16.24
CA PHE A 107 18.72 17.20 15.20
C PHE A 107 19.16 18.29 14.22
N LYS A 108 20.44 18.24 13.86
CA LYS A 108 21.02 19.01 12.76
C LYS A 108 20.83 18.32 11.42
N SER A 109 20.85 16.98 11.43
CA SER A 109 20.55 16.15 10.26
C SER A 109 20.08 14.77 10.68
N PHE A 110 19.26 14.18 9.82
CA PHE A 110 18.86 12.79 9.89
C PHE A 110 19.03 12.18 8.49
N SER A 111 19.55 10.97 8.39
CA SER A 111 19.68 10.26 7.11
C SER A 111 19.47 8.76 7.26
N PHE A 112 18.78 8.17 6.29
CA PHE A 112 18.69 6.72 6.14
C PHE A 112 19.74 6.21 5.16
N SER A 113 20.23 4.98 5.40
CA SER A 113 21.07 4.24 4.47
C SER A 113 20.70 2.76 4.49
N ASP A 114 21.08 2.02 3.45
CA ASP A 114 20.81 0.57 3.29
C ASP A 114 19.33 0.20 3.48
N TYR A 115 18.44 1.11 3.05
CA TYR A 115 17.00 0.95 3.20
C TYR A 115 16.47 -0.15 2.30
N GLN A 116 15.80 -1.12 2.91
CA GLN A 116 15.10 -2.22 2.24
C GLN A 116 13.69 -2.32 2.78
N VAL A 117 12.75 -2.72 1.94
CA VAL A 117 11.37 -2.94 2.32
C VAL A 117 10.77 -4.13 1.60
N ASP A 118 10.25 -5.07 2.37
CA ASP A 118 9.41 -6.16 1.91
C ASP A 118 7.95 -5.79 2.07
N VAL A 119 7.12 -6.13 1.08
CA VAL A 119 5.69 -5.78 1.04
C VAL A 119 4.89 -7.02 0.67
N LEU A 120 3.91 -7.37 1.50
CA LEU A 120 2.89 -8.37 1.23
C LEU A 120 1.54 -7.65 1.13
N ILE A 121 0.79 -7.92 0.06
CA ILE A 121 -0.55 -7.36 -0.16
C ILE A 121 -1.61 -8.43 0.11
N ASP A 122 -2.63 -8.06 0.88
CA ASP A 122 -3.84 -8.85 1.06
C ASP A 122 -5.08 -7.94 0.96
N GLY A 123 -5.73 -7.96 -0.19
CA GLY A 123 -6.88 -7.11 -0.50
C GLY A 123 -6.57 -5.63 -0.34
N ASN A 124 -7.21 -4.99 0.62
CA ASN A 124 -7.02 -3.57 0.95
C ASN A 124 -6.00 -3.34 2.08
N TYR A 125 -5.24 -4.35 2.45
CA TYR A 125 -4.19 -4.26 3.47
C TYR A 125 -2.83 -4.58 2.87
N ALA A 126 -1.80 -3.92 3.38
CA ALA A 126 -0.41 -4.21 3.10
C ALA A 126 0.34 -4.40 4.43
N PHE A 127 1.18 -5.42 4.46
CA PHE A 127 2.07 -5.72 5.58
C PHE A 127 3.49 -5.46 5.11
N THR A 128 4.23 -4.67 5.86
CA THR A 128 5.60 -4.30 5.47
C THR A 128 6.60 -4.59 6.57
N THR A 129 7.81 -4.95 6.15
CA THR A 129 8.98 -5.01 7.01
C THR A 129 10.06 -4.16 6.37
N GLU A 130 10.48 -3.12 7.09
CA GLU A 130 11.52 -2.18 6.66
C GLU A 130 12.77 -2.42 7.49
N SER A 131 13.93 -2.52 6.85
CA SER A 131 15.23 -2.56 7.53
C SER A 131 16.13 -1.47 6.99
N TYR A 132 16.86 -0.78 7.85
CA TYR A 132 17.69 0.36 7.46
C TYR A 132 18.76 0.63 8.51
N ASN A 133 19.79 1.34 8.11
CA ASN A 133 20.65 2.08 9.03
C ASN A 133 20.20 3.55 9.03
N TYR A 134 20.42 4.24 10.14
CA TYR A 134 20.24 5.69 10.18
C TYR A 134 21.33 6.37 11.00
N SER A 135 21.61 7.59 10.62
CA SER A 135 22.55 8.48 11.32
C SER A 135 21.86 9.79 11.65
N ILE A 136 22.06 10.24 12.87
CA ILE A 136 21.56 11.50 13.40
C ILE A 136 22.78 12.34 13.83
N VAL A 137 22.81 13.61 13.44
CA VAL A 137 23.74 14.59 14.00
C VAL A 137 22.97 15.48 14.97
N ILE A 138 23.38 15.51 16.23
CA ILE A 138 22.76 16.33 17.27
C ILE A 138 23.15 17.79 17.08
N ALA A 139 22.16 18.70 17.12
CA ALA A 139 22.41 20.14 16.89
C ALA A 139 23.27 20.79 17.97
N LYS A 140 23.11 20.35 19.22
CA LYS A 140 23.76 20.94 20.40
C LYS A 140 25.30 20.83 20.37
N ASP A 141 25.82 19.68 19.99
CA ASP A 141 27.26 19.36 20.14
C ASP A 141 27.88 18.73 18.89
N ASN A 142 27.10 18.58 17.81
CA ASN A 142 27.48 17.90 16.56
C ASN A 142 27.89 16.43 16.77
N SER A 143 27.52 15.80 17.87
CA SER A 143 27.74 14.37 18.07
C SER A 143 26.92 13.56 17.06
N GLU A 144 27.47 12.43 16.59
CA GLU A 144 26.80 11.53 15.64
C GLU A 144 26.29 10.28 16.36
N VAL A 145 25.02 9.94 16.12
CA VAL A 145 24.37 8.72 16.60
C VAL A 145 24.04 7.84 15.42
N LYS A 146 24.61 6.63 15.39
CA LYS A 146 24.33 5.62 14.37
C LYS A 146 23.49 4.48 14.95
N ARG A 147 22.49 4.04 14.21
CA ARG A 147 21.58 2.97 14.62
C ARG A 147 21.24 2.06 13.43
N LYS A 148 20.88 0.83 13.75
CA LYS A 148 20.20 -0.09 12.82
C LYS A 148 18.74 -0.19 13.25
N GLY A 149 17.83 0.16 12.36
CA GLY A 149 16.39 0.18 12.59
C GLY A 149 15.69 -0.99 11.92
N LEU A 150 14.57 -1.38 12.50
CA LEU A 150 13.58 -2.28 11.95
C LEU A 150 12.20 -1.70 12.21
N THR A 151 11.37 -1.61 11.16
CA THR A 151 9.99 -1.18 11.27
C THR A 151 9.07 -2.21 10.63
N THR A 152 8.00 -2.57 11.33
CA THR A 152 6.89 -3.33 10.74
C THR A 152 5.66 -2.46 10.71
N SER A 153 4.95 -2.45 9.58
CA SER A 153 3.75 -1.64 9.45
C SER A 153 2.61 -2.40 8.78
N VAL A 154 1.40 -2.04 9.16
CA VAL A 154 0.18 -2.41 8.45
C VAL A 154 -0.38 -1.15 7.81
N LEU A 155 -0.54 -1.18 6.49
CA LEU A 155 -1.18 -0.10 5.75
C LEU A 155 -2.56 -0.54 5.29
N LYS A 156 -3.48 0.42 5.19
CA LYS A 156 -4.84 0.22 4.67
C LYS A 156 -5.06 1.09 3.44
N LYS A 157 -5.68 0.54 2.41
CA LYS A 157 -6.05 1.29 1.22
C LYS A 157 -7.38 2.01 1.46
N VAL A 158 -7.34 3.34 1.49
CA VAL A 158 -8.51 4.21 1.73
C VAL A 158 -8.64 5.17 0.56
N LYS A 159 -9.76 5.12 -0.16
CA LYS A 159 -10.02 5.98 -1.34
C LYS A 159 -8.85 5.95 -2.35
N GLY A 160 -8.27 4.77 -2.57
CA GLY A 160 -7.16 4.58 -3.51
C GLY A 160 -5.77 4.93 -2.99
N GLN A 161 -5.63 5.44 -1.78
CA GLN A 161 -4.36 5.77 -1.14
C GLN A 161 -4.00 4.75 -0.06
N TRP A 162 -2.72 4.41 0.05
CA TRP A 162 -2.21 3.57 1.12
C TRP A 162 -1.82 4.44 2.32
N LEU A 163 -2.48 4.20 3.47
CA LEU A 163 -2.26 4.92 4.72
C LEU A 163 -1.77 3.95 5.78
N ILE A 164 -0.78 4.36 6.57
CA ILE A 164 -0.24 3.59 7.68
C ILE A 164 -1.29 3.55 8.80
N MET A 165 -1.69 2.35 9.18
CA MET A 165 -2.66 2.11 10.24
C MET A 165 -1.98 1.68 11.56
N ILE A 166 -0.95 0.85 11.45
CA ILE A 166 -0.15 0.40 12.59
C ILE A 166 1.31 0.53 12.15
N SER A 167 2.15 1.03 13.04
CA SER A 167 3.60 1.02 12.87
C SER A 167 4.28 0.68 14.19
N HIS A 168 5.23 -0.23 14.13
CA HIS A 168 6.10 -0.56 15.25
C HIS A 168 7.54 -0.45 14.80
N ASN A 169 8.27 0.47 15.39
CA ASN A 169 9.70 0.65 15.13
C ASN A 169 10.54 0.26 16.35
N SER A 170 11.73 -0.21 16.07
CA SER A 170 12.75 -0.50 17.06
C SER A 170 14.13 -0.27 16.47
N SER A 171 15.09 0.04 17.31
CA SER A 171 16.47 0.24 16.87
C SER A 171 17.49 -0.28 17.87
N ARG A 172 18.69 -0.56 17.37
CA ARG A 172 19.84 -0.95 18.18
C ARG A 172 21.12 -0.30 17.66
N LYS A 173 22.17 -0.31 18.47
CA LYS A 173 23.51 0.08 17.98
C LYS A 173 23.93 -0.90 16.86
N PRO A 174 24.58 -0.40 15.79
CA PRO A 174 25.24 -1.29 14.82
C PRO A 174 26.23 -2.20 15.54
N VAL A 175 26.36 -3.43 15.03
CA VAL A 175 27.39 -4.39 15.51
C VAL A 175 28.67 -4.12 14.76
#